data_ff6a19ef7f511bbefc9bcfb49e920300
#
_entry.id   ff6a19ef7f511bbefc9bcfb49e920300
#
_cell.length_a   1.000
_cell.length_b   1.000
_cell.length_c   1.000
_cell.angle_alpha   90.00
_cell.angle_beta   90.00
_cell.angle_gamma   90.00
#
_symmetry.space_group_name_H-M   'P 1'
#
loop_
_entity.id
_entity.type
_entity.pdbx_description
1 polymer ?
#
loop_
_entity_poly.entity_id
_entity_poly.type
_entity_poly.pdbx_seq_one_letter_code
_entity_poly.pdbx_strand_id
1 'polypeptide(L)'
;MEKEILRAEHITKSYGEKQVLNDINFSLKEGELVCLLGVSGVGKTTLFNVLSGLTAPDEGKVLLASENGFTDITEKNGELSYMLQKDLLLPHMHVVDNVALPLTLKGVPKKKARETASEYFKRFGLDGTQNKYPAQLSGGMRQRAALLRTYLCGNKVALLDEPFSALDTITKASMQEWFLEVMDELKMSTIFITHDIDEAILISDRIYIMSGSPASLTKEFKIDRPKPRNQAFTLTEEFLEYKKEIRRLLFVDQIAFS
;
A
#
# COMPACT_ATOMS: atom_id res chain seq x y z
N MET A 1 20.70 -13.61 -0.78
CA MET A 1 20.02 -12.71 -1.76
C MET A 1 18.58 -12.54 -1.28
N GLU A 2 18.11 -11.30 -1.13
CA GLU A 2 16.73 -11.02 -0.77
C GLU A 2 15.83 -11.53 -1.89
N LYS A 3 14.81 -12.31 -1.55
CA LYS A 3 13.95 -13.01 -2.50
C LYS A 3 12.88 -12.07 -3.04
N GLU A 4 12.81 -11.90 -4.36
CA GLU A 4 11.70 -11.19 -4.99
C GLU A 4 10.39 -11.97 -4.82
N ILE A 5 9.31 -11.25 -4.49
CA ILE A 5 7.97 -11.82 -4.27
C ILE A 5 6.96 -11.38 -5.32
N LEU A 6 7.11 -10.17 -5.85
CA LEU A 6 6.26 -9.62 -6.92
C LEU A 6 7.13 -8.92 -7.96
N ARG A 7 6.75 -9.04 -9.22
CA ARG A 7 7.37 -8.34 -10.34
C ARG A 7 6.29 -7.85 -11.30
N ALA A 8 6.40 -6.59 -11.71
CA ALA A 8 5.66 -6.03 -12.81
C ALA A 8 6.61 -5.84 -13.98
N GLU A 9 6.25 -6.33 -15.16
CA GLU A 9 7.07 -6.29 -16.37
C GLU A 9 6.29 -5.65 -17.51
N HIS A 10 6.79 -4.54 -18.03
CA HIS A 10 6.29 -3.84 -19.23
C HIS A 10 4.82 -3.45 -19.17
N ILE A 11 4.30 -3.08 -17.97
CA ILE A 11 2.88 -2.73 -17.81
C ILE A 11 2.57 -1.44 -18.55
N THR A 12 1.68 -1.55 -19.54
CA THR A 12 1.13 -0.44 -20.30
C THR A 12 -0.39 -0.43 -20.17
N LYS A 13 -1.00 0.77 -20.02
CA LYS A 13 -2.45 0.91 -19.90
C LYS A 13 -2.97 2.20 -20.49
N SER A 14 -4.02 2.08 -21.32
CA SER A 14 -4.76 3.18 -21.91
C SER A 14 -6.23 3.11 -21.57
N TYR A 15 -6.92 4.25 -21.60
CA TYR A 15 -8.36 4.38 -21.56
C TYR A 15 -8.82 5.20 -22.77
N GLY A 16 -9.44 4.54 -23.75
CA GLY A 16 -9.71 5.11 -25.05
C GLY A 16 -8.40 5.53 -25.74
N GLU A 17 -8.30 6.77 -26.18
CA GLU A 17 -7.09 7.31 -26.83
C GLU A 17 -6.01 7.77 -25.84
N LYS A 18 -6.33 7.83 -24.53
CA LYS A 18 -5.41 8.33 -23.51
C LYS A 18 -4.60 7.20 -22.91
N GLN A 19 -3.31 7.13 -23.23
CA GLN A 19 -2.37 6.27 -22.52
C GLN A 19 -2.09 6.86 -21.13
N VAL A 20 -2.24 6.03 -20.07
CA VAL A 20 -2.05 6.43 -18.68
C VAL A 20 -0.76 5.85 -18.09
N LEU A 21 -0.44 4.60 -18.40
CA LEU A 21 0.79 3.93 -17.99
C LEU A 21 1.60 3.54 -19.21
N ASN A 22 2.90 3.74 -19.13
CA ASN A 22 3.83 3.43 -20.21
C ASN A 22 5.04 2.67 -19.66
N ASP A 23 5.17 1.41 -20.06
CA ASP A 23 6.32 0.54 -19.79
C ASP A 23 6.75 0.52 -18.31
N ILE A 24 5.81 0.28 -17.39
CA ILE A 24 6.09 0.22 -15.96
C ILE A 24 6.79 -1.09 -15.63
N ASN A 25 7.97 -0.98 -15.03
CA ASN A 25 8.79 -2.09 -14.59
C ASN A 25 9.23 -1.88 -13.15
N PHE A 26 8.90 -2.80 -12.23
CA PHE A 26 9.39 -2.78 -10.85
C PHE A 26 9.32 -4.16 -10.19
N SER A 27 9.99 -4.29 -9.03
CA SER A 27 9.92 -5.49 -8.20
C SER A 27 9.70 -5.17 -6.73
N LEU A 28 9.15 -6.14 -5.99
CA LEU A 28 9.02 -6.13 -4.54
C LEU A 28 9.70 -7.36 -3.96
N LYS A 29 10.47 -7.18 -2.89
CA LYS A 29 11.10 -8.27 -2.15
C LYS A 29 10.24 -8.74 -0.97
N GLU A 30 10.50 -9.94 -0.48
CA GLU A 30 9.81 -10.49 0.68
C GLU A 30 10.07 -9.64 1.94
N GLY A 31 8.99 -9.22 2.64
CA GLY A 31 9.04 -8.36 3.81
C GLY A 31 9.41 -6.89 3.54
N GLU A 32 9.53 -6.48 2.28
CA GLU A 32 9.89 -5.12 1.91
C GLU A 32 8.67 -4.18 1.91
N LEU A 33 8.89 -2.92 2.31
CA LEU A 33 7.94 -1.82 2.15
C LEU A 33 8.40 -0.92 0.99
N VAL A 34 7.69 -0.94 -0.12
CA VAL A 34 7.96 -0.12 -1.30
C VAL A 34 6.92 1.00 -1.41
N CYS A 35 7.37 2.21 -1.70
CA CYS A 35 6.50 3.35 -1.98
C CYS A 35 6.43 3.66 -3.47
N LEU A 36 5.22 3.88 -4.00
CA LEU A 36 4.99 4.57 -5.28
C LEU A 36 4.66 6.03 -4.99
N LEU A 37 5.62 6.91 -5.23
CA LEU A 37 5.50 8.34 -5.01
C LEU A 37 5.22 9.07 -6.32
N GLY A 38 4.25 9.95 -6.34
CA GLY A 38 3.94 10.77 -7.50
C GLY A 38 2.79 11.74 -7.24
N VAL A 39 2.64 12.73 -8.10
CA VAL A 39 1.55 13.72 -7.98
C VAL A 39 0.18 13.09 -8.12
N SER A 40 -0.85 13.76 -7.60
CA SER A 40 -2.23 13.29 -7.75
C SER A 40 -2.62 13.21 -9.22
N GLY A 41 -3.31 12.12 -9.61
CA GLY A 41 -3.78 11.90 -10.98
C GLY A 41 -2.72 11.38 -11.97
N VAL A 42 -1.47 11.12 -11.56
CA VAL A 42 -0.41 10.59 -12.45
C VAL A 42 -0.65 9.15 -12.92
N GLY A 43 -1.54 8.39 -12.27
CA GLY A 43 -1.83 7.00 -12.69
C GLY A 43 -1.55 5.94 -11.62
N LYS A 44 -1.20 6.31 -10.38
CA LYS A 44 -0.86 5.36 -9.29
C LYS A 44 -1.99 4.36 -9.01
N THR A 45 -3.23 4.84 -8.87
CA THR A 45 -4.40 3.98 -8.65
C THR A 45 -4.69 3.09 -9.87
N THR A 46 -4.42 3.59 -11.10
CA THR A 46 -4.50 2.75 -12.31
C THR A 46 -3.52 1.59 -12.23
N LEU A 47 -2.27 1.86 -11.82
CA LEU A 47 -1.28 0.80 -11.64
C LEU A 47 -1.73 -0.21 -10.56
N PHE A 48 -2.26 0.25 -9.42
CA PHE A 48 -2.78 -0.66 -8.39
C PHE A 48 -3.95 -1.51 -8.87
N ASN A 49 -4.84 -0.94 -9.69
CA ASN A 49 -5.94 -1.72 -10.29
C ASN A 49 -5.41 -2.80 -11.24
N VAL A 50 -4.32 -2.51 -11.99
CA VAL A 50 -3.66 -3.51 -12.83
C VAL A 50 -2.99 -4.59 -11.97
N LEU A 51 -2.21 -4.20 -10.95
CA LEU A 51 -1.53 -5.14 -10.06
C LEU A 51 -2.49 -6.07 -9.33
N SER A 52 -3.65 -5.55 -8.90
CA SER A 52 -4.68 -6.34 -8.19
C SER A 52 -5.55 -7.20 -9.12
N GLY A 53 -5.38 -7.09 -10.44
CA GLY A 53 -6.19 -7.79 -11.43
C GLY A 53 -7.58 -7.17 -11.67
N LEU A 54 -7.91 -6.03 -11.04
CA LEU A 54 -9.20 -5.34 -11.24
C LEU A 54 -9.33 -4.74 -12.64
N THR A 55 -8.21 -4.47 -13.30
CA THR A 55 -8.15 -3.93 -14.66
C THR A 55 -7.05 -4.65 -15.42
N ALA A 56 -7.37 -5.20 -16.58
CA ALA A 56 -6.36 -5.79 -17.46
C ALA A 56 -5.40 -4.71 -18.00
N PRO A 57 -4.09 -4.94 -18.02
CA PRO A 57 -3.16 -4.12 -18.78
C PRO A 57 -3.40 -4.30 -20.27
N ASP A 58 -2.94 -3.36 -21.09
CA ASP A 58 -2.94 -3.52 -22.54
C ASP A 58 -1.71 -4.34 -22.98
N GLU A 59 -0.59 -4.17 -22.25
CA GLU A 59 0.64 -4.95 -22.41
C GLU A 59 1.28 -5.20 -21.06
N GLY A 60 2.15 -6.22 -21.00
CA GLY A 60 2.94 -6.56 -19.83
C GLY A 60 2.33 -7.64 -18.95
N LYS A 61 3.00 -7.93 -17.84
CA LYS A 61 2.66 -9.02 -16.91
C LYS A 61 2.88 -8.65 -15.46
N VAL A 62 2.06 -9.23 -14.59
CA VAL A 62 2.22 -9.20 -13.14
C VAL A 62 2.56 -10.62 -12.67
N LEU A 63 3.73 -10.79 -12.09
CA LEU A 63 4.28 -12.09 -11.70
C LEU A 63 4.39 -12.16 -10.18
N LEU A 64 3.81 -13.19 -9.57
CA LEU A 64 3.86 -13.45 -8.12
C LEU A 64 4.69 -14.72 -7.84
N ALA A 65 5.58 -14.66 -6.85
CA ALA A 65 6.40 -15.78 -6.46
C ALA A 65 5.56 -16.95 -5.93
N SER A 66 5.81 -18.13 -6.46
CA SER A 66 5.20 -19.40 -6.12
C SER A 66 6.28 -20.43 -5.72
N GLU A 67 5.89 -21.64 -5.37
CA GLU A 67 6.82 -22.73 -5.04
C GLU A 67 7.71 -23.13 -6.23
N ASN A 68 7.20 -23.00 -7.45
CA ASN A 68 7.88 -23.40 -8.69
C ASN A 68 8.46 -22.23 -9.50
N GLY A 69 8.71 -21.08 -8.86
CA GLY A 69 9.20 -19.87 -9.52
C GLY A 69 8.16 -18.74 -9.49
N PHE A 70 7.92 -18.08 -10.62
CA PHE A 70 6.91 -17.01 -10.73
C PHE A 70 5.68 -17.52 -11.46
N THR A 71 4.50 -17.17 -10.92
CA THR A 71 3.20 -17.42 -11.55
C THR A 71 2.66 -16.09 -12.10
N ASP A 72 2.20 -16.10 -13.33
CA ASP A 72 1.49 -14.98 -13.94
C ASP A 72 0.12 -14.83 -13.29
N ILE A 73 -0.09 -13.69 -12.63
CA ILE A 73 -1.34 -13.32 -11.97
C ILE A 73 -2.05 -12.17 -12.70
N THR A 74 -1.57 -11.80 -13.88
CA THR A 74 -2.21 -10.78 -14.71
C THR A 74 -3.69 -11.16 -14.92
N GLU A 75 -4.58 -10.19 -14.69
CA GLU A 75 -6.04 -10.41 -14.74
C GLU A 75 -6.62 -11.38 -13.68
N LYS A 76 -5.83 -11.83 -12.71
CA LYS A 76 -6.32 -12.66 -11.61
C LYS A 76 -6.66 -11.80 -10.39
N ASN A 77 -7.94 -11.76 -10.05
CA ASN A 77 -8.41 -11.07 -8.86
C ASN A 77 -8.15 -11.88 -7.58
N GLY A 78 -7.80 -11.18 -6.50
CA GLY A 78 -7.70 -11.77 -5.16
C GLY A 78 -6.34 -12.38 -4.80
N GLU A 79 -5.36 -12.35 -5.70
CA GLU A 79 -4.00 -12.82 -5.44
C GLU A 79 -3.20 -11.84 -4.56
N LEU A 80 -3.54 -10.54 -4.61
CA LEU A 80 -2.99 -9.50 -3.75
C LEU A 80 -4.07 -8.92 -2.84
N SER A 81 -3.70 -8.54 -1.61
CA SER A 81 -4.60 -7.80 -0.71
C SER A 81 -4.61 -6.34 -1.12
N TYR A 82 -5.78 -5.70 -1.20
CA TYR A 82 -5.90 -4.31 -1.60
C TYR A 82 -6.70 -3.49 -0.58
N MET A 83 -6.03 -2.50 0.03
CA MET A 83 -6.66 -1.46 0.85
C MET A 83 -6.83 -0.21 0.02
N LEU A 84 -8.06 0.15 -0.25
CA LEU A 84 -8.43 1.37 -0.98
C LEU A 84 -8.26 2.61 -0.10
N GLN A 85 -8.13 3.78 -0.71
CA GLN A 85 -7.95 5.07 -0.02
C GLN A 85 -9.03 5.34 1.04
N LYS A 86 -10.30 5.01 0.73
CA LYS A 86 -11.40 5.03 1.70
C LYS A 86 -11.44 3.71 2.46
N ASP A 87 -11.75 3.75 3.75
CA ASP A 87 -11.83 2.54 4.60
C ASP A 87 -12.86 1.52 4.12
N LEU A 88 -13.92 1.97 3.45
CA LEU A 88 -15.01 1.14 2.90
C LEU A 88 -15.51 0.07 3.89
N LEU A 89 -15.55 0.40 5.17
CA LEU A 89 -16.21 -0.44 6.16
C LEU A 89 -17.72 -0.42 5.93
N LEU A 90 -18.33 -1.58 5.97
CA LEU A 90 -19.78 -1.74 5.79
C LEU A 90 -20.51 -1.15 7.01
N PRO A 91 -21.28 -0.05 6.87
CA PRO A 91 -21.80 0.72 8.00
C PRO A 91 -22.82 -0.04 8.85
N HIS A 92 -23.48 -1.04 8.28
CA HIS A 92 -24.49 -1.87 8.92
C HIS A 92 -23.93 -3.13 9.60
N MET A 93 -22.61 -3.34 9.53
CA MET A 93 -21.93 -4.47 10.16
C MET A 93 -21.08 -3.99 11.34
N HIS A 94 -20.95 -4.85 12.37
CA HIS A 94 -20.00 -4.58 13.45
C HIS A 94 -18.55 -4.57 12.92
N VAL A 95 -17.66 -3.92 13.66
CA VAL A 95 -16.25 -3.81 13.27
C VAL A 95 -15.61 -5.18 13.12
N VAL A 96 -15.88 -6.11 14.03
CA VAL A 96 -15.37 -7.49 13.92
C VAL A 96 -15.89 -8.22 12.70
N ASP A 97 -17.13 -8.00 12.28
CA ASP A 97 -17.69 -8.61 11.06
C ASP A 97 -17.06 -8.00 9.80
N ASN A 98 -16.79 -6.69 9.79
CA ASN A 98 -16.05 -6.03 8.72
C ASN A 98 -14.63 -6.60 8.56
N VAL A 99 -13.92 -6.73 9.67
CA VAL A 99 -12.55 -7.25 9.72
C VAL A 99 -12.50 -8.72 9.33
N ALA A 100 -13.46 -9.53 9.78
CA ALA A 100 -13.56 -10.96 9.49
C ALA A 100 -14.10 -11.28 8.09
N LEU A 101 -14.57 -10.29 7.34
CA LEU A 101 -15.22 -10.47 6.04
C LEU A 101 -14.39 -11.33 5.05
N PRO A 102 -13.08 -11.11 4.87
CA PRO A 102 -12.28 -11.93 3.96
C PRO A 102 -12.27 -13.41 4.34
N LEU A 103 -12.22 -13.74 5.62
CA LEU A 103 -12.26 -15.11 6.10
C LEU A 103 -13.64 -15.76 5.80
N THR A 104 -14.71 -14.99 6.02
CA THR A 104 -16.07 -15.45 5.74
C THR A 104 -16.28 -15.72 4.24
N LEU A 105 -15.75 -14.85 3.37
CA LEU A 105 -15.79 -15.03 1.91
C LEU A 105 -14.98 -16.25 1.45
N LYS A 106 -13.93 -16.63 2.18
CA LYS A 106 -13.18 -17.87 1.96
C LYS A 106 -13.86 -19.13 2.55
N GLY A 107 -15.10 -19.02 3.04
CA GLY A 107 -15.88 -20.14 3.57
C GLY A 107 -15.63 -20.48 5.04
N VAL A 108 -14.87 -19.68 5.78
CA VAL A 108 -14.71 -19.86 7.22
C VAL A 108 -16.04 -19.56 7.93
N PRO A 109 -16.56 -20.45 8.80
CA PRO A 109 -17.78 -20.20 9.55
C PRO A 109 -17.72 -18.88 10.33
N LYS A 110 -18.77 -18.06 10.29
CA LYS A 110 -18.82 -16.70 10.85
C LYS A 110 -18.29 -16.63 12.30
N LYS A 111 -18.66 -17.57 13.16
CA LYS A 111 -18.18 -17.62 14.55
C LYS A 111 -16.66 -17.73 14.61
N LYS A 112 -16.07 -18.67 13.88
CA LYS A 112 -14.63 -18.89 13.83
C LYS A 112 -13.90 -17.70 13.18
N ALA A 113 -14.45 -17.12 12.14
CA ALA A 113 -13.89 -15.92 11.49
C ALA A 113 -13.83 -14.73 12.46
N ARG A 114 -14.88 -14.52 13.29
CA ARG A 114 -14.88 -13.48 14.36
C ARG A 114 -13.87 -13.77 15.45
N GLU A 115 -13.74 -15.02 15.89
CA GLU A 115 -12.74 -15.43 16.88
C GLU A 115 -11.33 -15.12 16.37
N THR A 116 -10.98 -15.61 15.18
CA THR A 116 -9.68 -15.33 14.52
C THR A 116 -9.42 -13.83 14.36
N ALA A 117 -10.41 -13.08 13.87
CA ALA A 117 -10.26 -11.63 13.71
C ALA A 117 -10.00 -10.94 15.06
N SER A 118 -10.70 -11.35 16.13
CA SER A 118 -10.60 -10.73 17.46
C SER A 118 -9.21 -10.87 18.09
N GLU A 119 -8.45 -11.92 17.77
CA GLU A 119 -7.08 -12.13 18.24
C GLU A 119 -6.14 -10.98 17.87
N TYR A 120 -6.41 -10.30 16.75
CA TYR A 120 -5.60 -9.19 16.24
C TYR A 120 -6.04 -7.81 16.74
N PHE A 121 -7.23 -7.68 17.36
CA PHE A 121 -7.78 -6.37 17.73
C PHE A 121 -6.86 -5.57 18.66
N LYS A 122 -6.28 -6.23 19.67
CA LYS A 122 -5.35 -5.57 20.59
C LYS A 122 -4.11 -5.04 19.85
N ARG A 123 -3.49 -5.89 19.01
CA ARG A 123 -2.30 -5.52 18.20
C ARG A 123 -2.59 -4.34 17.28
N PHE A 124 -3.80 -4.30 16.70
CA PHE A 124 -4.22 -3.21 15.82
C PHE A 124 -4.79 -2.00 16.58
N GLY A 125 -4.71 -1.96 17.91
CA GLY A 125 -5.21 -0.85 18.73
C GLY A 125 -6.73 -0.65 18.61
N LEU A 126 -7.46 -1.75 18.40
CA LEU A 126 -8.92 -1.79 18.24
C LEU A 126 -9.63 -2.49 19.41
N ASP A 127 -8.90 -2.80 20.47
CA ASP A 127 -9.47 -3.54 21.61
C ASP A 127 -10.71 -2.85 22.18
N GLY A 128 -11.73 -3.65 22.53
CA GLY A 128 -13.03 -3.15 23.01
C GLY A 128 -13.94 -2.55 21.93
N THR A 129 -13.57 -2.62 20.63
CA THR A 129 -14.41 -2.09 19.54
C THR A 129 -15.10 -3.15 18.70
N GLN A 130 -14.91 -4.43 19.02
CA GLN A 130 -15.39 -5.57 18.23
C GLN A 130 -16.88 -5.45 17.86
N ASN A 131 -17.71 -5.07 18.84
CA ASN A 131 -19.17 -4.96 18.68
C ASN A 131 -19.65 -3.52 18.37
N LYS A 132 -18.75 -2.58 18.12
CA LYS A 132 -19.11 -1.24 17.64
C LYS A 132 -19.39 -1.24 16.15
N TYR A 133 -20.10 -0.22 15.69
CA TYR A 133 -20.28 0.07 14.27
C TYR A 133 -19.20 1.05 13.78
N PRO A 134 -18.88 1.08 12.48
CA PRO A 134 -17.88 2.00 11.93
C PRO A 134 -18.08 3.47 12.30
N ALA A 135 -19.33 3.94 12.36
CA ALA A 135 -19.67 5.31 12.76
C ALA A 135 -19.27 5.67 14.21
N GLN A 136 -19.01 4.68 15.05
CA GLN A 136 -18.59 4.87 16.45
C GLN A 136 -17.06 4.86 16.61
N LEU A 137 -16.30 4.75 15.52
CA LEU A 137 -14.85 4.77 15.51
C LEU A 137 -14.31 6.14 15.08
N SER A 138 -13.14 6.51 15.60
CA SER A 138 -12.35 7.63 15.04
C SER A 138 -11.85 7.30 13.63
N GLY A 139 -11.43 8.32 12.88
CA GLY A 139 -10.85 8.14 11.55
C GLY A 139 -9.67 7.15 11.56
N GLY A 140 -8.71 7.33 12.48
CA GLY A 140 -7.58 6.43 12.64
C GLY A 140 -7.99 5.00 12.99
N MET A 141 -8.99 4.82 13.86
CA MET A 141 -9.50 3.48 14.18
C MET A 141 -10.17 2.80 12.97
N ARG A 142 -10.88 3.55 12.12
CA ARG A 142 -11.43 3.01 10.88
C ARG A 142 -10.33 2.56 9.91
N GLN A 143 -9.26 3.36 9.77
CA GLN A 143 -8.09 3.00 8.95
C GLN A 143 -7.40 1.73 9.49
N ARG A 144 -7.22 1.62 10.81
CA ARG A 144 -6.67 0.41 11.43
C ARG A 144 -7.56 -0.83 11.17
N ALA A 145 -8.87 -0.68 11.24
CA ALA A 145 -9.80 -1.76 10.94
C ALA A 145 -9.75 -2.17 9.45
N ALA A 146 -9.62 -1.21 8.54
CA ALA A 146 -9.44 -1.48 7.12
C ALA A 146 -8.11 -2.20 6.84
N LEU A 147 -7.02 -1.78 7.50
CA LEU A 147 -5.73 -2.45 7.39
C LEU A 147 -5.78 -3.89 7.95
N LEU A 148 -6.43 -4.10 9.10
CA LEU A 148 -6.61 -5.43 9.66
C LEU A 148 -7.45 -6.32 8.74
N ARG A 149 -8.50 -5.79 8.14
CA ARG A 149 -9.28 -6.51 7.10
C ARG A 149 -8.39 -6.90 5.92
N THR A 150 -7.53 -6.00 5.46
CA THR A 150 -6.58 -6.25 4.37
C THR A 150 -5.56 -7.33 4.74
N TYR A 151 -5.04 -7.30 5.95
CA TYR A 151 -4.15 -8.34 6.49
C TYR A 151 -4.81 -9.72 6.52
N LEU A 152 -6.06 -9.79 6.98
CA LEU A 152 -6.83 -11.05 7.05
C LEU A 152 -7.25 -11.62 5.70
N CYS A 153 -7.01 -10.92 4.59
CA CYS A 153 -7.03 -11.54 3.27
C CYS A 153 -5.98 -12.65 3.16
N GLY A 154 -4.87 -12.58 3.91
CA GLY A 154 -3.86 -13.64 4.00
C GLY A 154 -3.01 -13.80 2.75
N ASN A 155 -2.97 -12.81 1.87
CA ASN A 155 -2.11 -12.80 0.69
C ASN A 155 -0.68 -12.38 1.05
N LYS A 156 0.29 -12.81 0.25
CA LYS A 156 1.72 -12.53 0.48
C LYS A 156 2.08 -11.05 0.32
N VAL A 157 1.31 -10.33 -0.49
CA VAL A 157 1.55 -8.92 -0.84
C VAL A 157 0.30 -8.10 -0.56
N ALA A 158 0.49 -6.92 0.05
CA ALA A 158 -0.56 -5.93 0.23
C ALA A 158 -0.28 -4.67 -0.60
N LEU A 159 -1.35 -4.14 -1.19
CA LEU A 159 -1.39 -2.85 -1.86
C LEU A 159 -2.16 -1.88 -0.96
N LEU A 160 -1.57 -0.74 -0.59
CA LEU A 160 -2.19 0.27 0.27
C LEU A 160 -2.28 1.60 -0.47
N ASP A 161 -3.49 2.05 -0.79
CA ASP A 161 -3.71 3.29 -1.53
C ASP A 161 -3.92 4.44 -0.55
N GLU A 162 -2.93 5.33 -0.42
CA GLU A 162 -2.92 6.51 0.45
C GLU A 162 -3.43 6.25 1.88
N PRO A 163 -2.85 5.30 2.64
CA PRO A 163 -3.41 4.80 3.90
C PRO A 163 -3.52 5.86 5.02
N PHE A 164 -2.86 7.02 4.87
CA PHE A 164 -2.84 8.08 5.88
C PHE A 164 -3.48 9.40 5.43
N SER A 165 -4.01 9.47 4.20
CA SER A 165 -4.49 10.74 3.60
C SER A 165 -5.71 11.37 4.30
N ALA A 166 -6.51 10.56 4.98
CA ALA A 166 -7.73 11.00 5.66
C ALA A 166 -7.51 11.42 7.13
N LEU A 167 -6.25 11.51 7.59
CA LEU A 167 -5.91 11.80 8.99
C LEU A 167 -5.36 13.23 9.14
N ASP A 168 -5.67 13.85 10.28
CA ASP A 168 -5.01 15.09 10.70
C ASP A 168 -3.53 14.84 11.05
N THR A 169 -2.72 15.88 11.07
CA THR A 169 -1.25 15.80 11.21
C THR A 169 -0.80 15.04 12.47
N ILE A 170 -1.47 15.23 13.62
CA ILE A 170 -1.08 14.61 14.88
C ILE A 170 -1.43 13.11 14.85
N THR A 171 -2.66 12.81 14.45
CA THR A 171 -3.14 11.42 14.30
C THR A 171 -2.30 10.66 13.25
N LYS A 172 -1.91 11.33 12.16
CA LYS A 172 -1.08 10.78 11.10
C LYS A 172 0.28 10.33 11.62
N ALA A 173 0.99 11.17 12.39
CA ALA A 173 2.30 10.85 12.94
C ALA A 173 2.24 9.59 13.83
N SER A 174 1.30 9.55 14.79
CA SER A 174 1.12 8.38 15.67
C SER A 174 0.69 7.13 14.91
N MET A 175 -0.08 7.29 13.84
CA MET A 175 -0.51 6.18 12.99
C MET A 175 0.64 5.60 12.16
N GLN A 176 1.56 6.45 11.67
CA GLN A 176 2.75 6.02 10.94
C GLN A 176 3.71 5.22 11.81
N GLU A 177 3.97 5.69 13.04
CA GLU A 177 4.81 4.96 14.02
C GLU A 177 4.19 3.58 14.32
N TRP A 178 2.91 3.54 14.67
CA TRP A 178 2.20 2.29 14.89
C TRP A 178 2.23 1.37 13.64
N PHE A 179 2.05 1.93 12.45
CA PHE A 179 2.07 1.17 11.19
C PHE A 179 3.43 0.48 10.99
N LEU A 180 4.54 1.19 11.22
CA LEU A 180 5.87 0.62 11.11
C LEU A 180 6.10 -0.54 12.08
N GLU A 181 5.66 -0.41 13.34
CA GLU A 181 5.73 -1.48 14.33
C GLU A 181 4.96 -2.72 13.88
N VAL A 182 3.72 -2.53 13.41
CA VAL A 182 2.88 -3.64 12.94
C VAL A 182 3.46 -4.30 11.70
N MET A 183 3.96 -3.53 10.72
CA MET A 183 4.54 -4.08 9.50
C MET A 183 5.83 -4.86 9.78
N ASP A 184 6.68 -4.38 10.69
CA ASP A 184 7.88 -5.10 11.10
C ASP A 184 7.54 -6.43 11.79
N GLU A 185 6.52 -6.43 12.64
CA GLU A 185 6.07 -7.63 13.35
C GLU A 185 5.41 -8.66 12.41
N LEU A 186 4.58 -8.21 11.46
CA LEU A 186 3.86 -9.07 10.52
C LEU A 186 4.70 -9.51 9.33
N LYS A 187 5.85 -8.87 9.07
CA LYS A 187 6.73 -9.12 7.91
C LYS A 187 5.97 -9.13 6.58
N MET A 188 4.97 -8.27 6.45
CA MET A 188 4.12 -8.22 5.26
C MET A 188 4.81 -7.43 4.14
N SER A 189 4.97 -8.05 2.97
CA SER A 189 5.48 -7.37 1.78
C SER A 189 4.44 -6.39 1.28
N THR A 190 4.78 -5.11 1.17
CA THR A 190 3.78 -4.08 0.96
C THR A 190 4.24 -3.06 -0.08
N ILE A 191 3.34 -2.73 -1.01
CA ILE A 191 3.47 -1.55 -1.85
C ILE A 191 2.43 -0.54 -1.38
N PHE A 192 2.86 0.69 -1.08
CA PHE A 192 1.91 1.74 -0.76
C PHE A 192 2.07 2.96 -1.66
N ILE A 193 0.96 3.60 -1.92
CA ILE A 193 0.90 4.85 -2.67
C ILE A 193 0.83 6.02 -1.71
N THR A 194 1.61 7.06 -1.99
CA THR A 194 1.42 8.38 -1.37
C THR A 194 1.84 9.50 -2.34
N HIS A 195 1.40 10.70 -2.06
CA HIS A 195 1.91 11.94 -2.67
C HIS A 195 2.76 12.74 -1.67
N ASP A 196 2.93 12.25 -0.45
CA ASP A 196 3.69 12.88 0.64
C ASP A 196 5.11 12.31 0.69
N ILE A 197 6.10 13.19 0.45
CA ILE A 197 7.52 12.82 0.43
C ILE A 197 7.99 12.36 1.81
N ASP A 198 7.49 12.99 2.88
CA ASP A 198 7.91 12.67 4.24
C ASP A 198 7.43 11.27 4.63
N GLU A 199 6.22 10.89 4.25
CA GLU A 199 5.72 9.52 4.40
C GLU A 199 6.59 8.52 3.64
N ALA A 200 6.89 8.81 2.38
CA ALA A 200 7.69 7.92 1.54
C ALA A 200 9.05 7.63 2.18
N ILE A 201 9.75 8.67 2.68
CA ILE A 201 11.05 8.53 3.33
C ILE A 201 10.97 7.80 4.67
N LEU A 202 9.94 8.10 5.49
CA LEU A 202 9.79 7.49 6.81
C LEU A 202 9.48 5.99 6.75
N ILE A 203 8.64 5.58 5.80
CA ILE A 203 7.99 4.28 5.84
C ILE A 203 8.69 3.25 4.94
N SER A 204 9.17 3.64 3.76
CA SER A 204 9.60 2.67 2.75
C SER A 204 11.07 2.29 2.83
N ASP A 205 11.39 1.10 2.35
CA ASP A 205 12.78 0.66 2.07
C ASP A 205 13.25 1.19 0.73
N ARG A 206 12.32 1.21 -0.25
CA ARG A 206 12.55 1.78 -1.59
C ARG A 206 11.37 2.66 -2.01
N ILE A 207 11.69 3.70 -2.77
CA ILE A 207 10.71 4.62 -3.35
C ILE A 207 10.88 4.60 -4.85
N TYR A 208 9.80 4.31 -5.56
CA TYR A 208 9.71 4.53 -6.99
C TYR A 208 9.00 5.85 -7.26
N ILE A 209 9.63 6.71 -8.06
CA ILE A 209 9.03 7.97 -8.50
C ILE A 209 8.27 7.73 -9.79
N MET A 210 6.98 8.05 -9.76
CA MET A 210 6.08 7.93 -10.90
C MET A 210 5.76 9.32 -11.44
N SER A 211 6.11 9.57 -12.68
CA SER A 211 5.93 10.88 -13.35
C SER A 211 5.66 10.74 -14.85
N GLY A 212 5.36 11.86 -15.50
CA GLY A 212 5.07 11.90 -16.93
C GLY A 212 3.59 11.75 -17.31
N SER A 213 3.30 11.91 -18.58
CA SER A 213 1.98 11.69 -19.19
C SER A 213 2.15 11.23 -20.64
N PRO A 214 2.10 9.90 -20.92
CA PRO A 214 1.80 8.80 -19.99
C PRO A 214 2.85 8.62 -18.89
N ALA A 215 2.42 8.06 -17.76
CA ALA A 215 3.27 7.89 -16.59
C ALA A 215 4.24 6.71 -16.76
N SER A 216 5.46 6.90 -16.29
CA SER A 216 6.49 5.86 -16.16
C SER A 216 7.15 5.92 -14.77
N LEU A 217 7.92 4.90 -14.41
CA LEU A 217 8.78 4.94 -13.22
C LEU A 217 10.13 5.55 -13.62
N THR A 218 10.36 6.79 -13.23
CA THR A 218 11.53 7.56 -13.68
C THR A 218 12.76 7.34 -12.83
N LYS A 219 12.58 6.98 -11.57
CA LYS A 219 13.69 6.77 -10.64
C LYS A 219 13.31 5.81 -9.51
N GLU A 220 14.29 5.03 -9.09
CA GLU A 220 14.26 4.23 -7.86
C GLU A 220 15.20 4.85 -6.83
N PHE A 221 14.72 5.00 -5.58
CA PHE A 221 15.50 5.42 -4.42
C PHE A 221 15.51 4.31 -3.39
N LYS A 222 16.67 4.01 -2.86
CA LYS A 222 16.83 3.21 -1.67
C LYS A 222 17.04 4.12 -0.47
N ILE A 223 16.33 3.87 0.61
CA ILE A 223 16.54 4.56 1.88
C ILE A 223 17.44 3.68 2.75
N ASP A 224 18.69 4.04 2.87
CA ASP A 224 19.70 3.21 3.54
C ASP A 224 19.59 3.26 5.08
N ARG A 225 18.81 4.20 5.62
CA ARG A 225 18.56 4.28 7.06
C ARG A 225 17.69 3.13 7.55
N PRO A 226 18.16 2.34 8.57
CA PRO A 226 17.36 1.25 9.13
C PRO A 226 16.03 1.72 9.73
N LYS A 227 15.01 0.85 9.69
CA LYS A 227 13.76 1.03 10.43
C LYS A 227 13.88 0.48 11.87
N PRO A 228 13.08 0.94 12.84
CA PRO A 228 12.02 1.95 12.68
C PRO A 228 12.58 3.36 12.60
N ARG A 229 12.04 4.17 11.68
CA ARG A 229 12.32 5.60 11.55
C ARG A 229 11.20 6.36 12.25
N ASN A 230 11.57 7.15 13.26
CA ASN A 230 10.61 7.93 14.05
C ASN A 230 10.55 9.39 13.58
N GLN A 231 9.67 10.18 14.19
CA GLN A 231 9.53 11.60 13.86
C GLN A 231 10.81 12.41 14.10
N ALA A 232 11.69 12.00 15.03
CA ALA A 232 12.96 12.70 15.23
C ALA A 232 13.88 12.61 13.99
N PHE A 233 13.75 11.56 13.17
CA PHE A 233 14.51 11.46 11.91
C PHE A 233 14.15 12.58 10.93
N THR A 234 12.91 13.06 10.91
CA THR A 234 12.48 14.15 10.02
C THR A 234 13.19 15.47 10.28
N LEU A 235 13.83 15.62 11.44
CA LEU A 235 14.57 16.81 11.86
C LEU A 235 16.08 16.73 11.56
N THR A 236 16.54 15.66 10.92
CA THR A 236 17.97 15.46 10.60
C THR A 236 18.34 16.01 9.23
N GLU A 237 19.63 16.35 9.05
CA GLU A 237 20.18 16.76 7.74
C GLU A 237 20.03 15.64 6.71
N GLU A 238 20.26 14.38 7.11
CA GLU A 238 20.11 13.20 6.25
C GLU A 238 18.69 13.12 5.64
N PHE A 239 17.64 13.33 6.44
CA PHE A 239 16.28 13.37 5.97
C PHE A 239 16.03 14.50 4.96
N LEU A 240 16.60 15.68 5.25
CA LEU A 240 16.47 16.82 4.38
C LEU A 240 17.17 16.60 3.02
N GLU A 241 18.28 15.87 3.00
CA GLU A 241 18.97 15.50 1.76
C GLU A 241 18.12 14.56 0.90
N TYR A 242 17.54 13.49 1.47
CA TYR A 242 16.57 12.64 0.76
C TYR A 242 15.40 13.46 0.20
N LYS A 243 14.85 14.35 1.02
CA LYS A 243 13.71 15.19 0.62
C LYS A 243 14.06 16.15 -0.53
N LYS A 244 15.24 16.77 -0.51
CA LYS A 244 15.72 17.65 -1.58
C LYS A 244 15.90 16.89 -2.90
N GLU A 245 16.50 15.71 -2.84
CA GLU A 245 16.75 14.89 -4.02
C GLU A 245 15.45 14.40 -4.64
N ILE A 246 14.52 13.88 -3.84
CA ILE A 246 13.20 13.43 -4.30
C ILE A 246 12.41 14.61 -4.90
N ARG A 247 12.40 15.77 -4.22
CA ARG A 247 11.73 16.97 -4.75
C ARG A 247 12.29 17.37 -6.11
N ARG A 248 13.61 17.39 -6.25
CA ARG A 248 14.24 17.75 -7.52
C ARG A 248 13.74 16.86 -8.66
N LEU A 249 13.59 15.57 -8.46
CA LEU A 249 13.13 14.63 -9.48
C LEU A 249 11.63 14.78 -9.78
N LEU A 250 10.79 15.00 -8.77
CA LEU A 250 9.36 15.23 -8.97
C LEU A 250 9.05 16.52 -9.74
N PHE A 251 9.89 17.56 -9.63
CA PHE A 251 9.64 18.88 -10.22
C PHE A 251 10.43 19.16 -11.51
N VAL A 252 11.51 18.42 -11.78
CA VAL A 252 12.23 18.57 -13.07
C VAL A 252 11.31 18.21 -14.23
N ASP A 253 10.46 17.19 -14.07
CA ASP A 253 9.52 16.77 -15.11
C ASP A 253 8.35 17.77 -15.30
N GLN A 254 8.01 18.59 -14.30
CA GLN A 254 6.96 19.62 -14.44
C GLN A 254 7.41 20.82 -15.29
N ILE A 255 8.70 21.13 -15.32
CA ILE A 255 9.26 22.25 -16.11
C ILE A 255 9.44 21.85 -17.57
N ALA A 256 9.57 20.56 -17.89
CA ALA A 256 9.74 20.06 -19.24
C ALA A 256 8.42 19.97 -20.04
N PHE A 257 7.27 20.11 -19.40
CA PHE A 257 5.92 20.01 -19.99
C PHE A 257 5.08 21.29 -19.87
N SER A 258 5.65 22.38 -19.39
CA SER A 258 5.09 23.75 -19.43
C SER A 258 5.73 24.59 -20.55
#